data_cb7cf829071a11cee35e667abceaef4e
#
_entry.id   cb7cf829071a11cee35e667abceaef4e
#
_cell.length_a   1.000
_cell.length_b   1.000
_cell.length_c   1.000
_cell.angle_alpha   90.00
_cell.angle_beta   90.00
_cell.angle_gamma   90.00
#
_symmetry.space_group_name_H-M   'P 1'
#
loop_
_entity.id
_entity.type
_entity.pdbx_description
1 polymer ?
#
loop_
_entity_poly.entity_id
_entity_poly.type
_entity_poly.pdbx_seq_one_letter_code
_entity_poly.pdbx_strand_id
1 'polypeptide(L)'
;MEQFDVVVVGAGPTGLACGIELKQRGLNTVLIEKGCVVNSLYNYPTHMVFFTTPELLEIGGLPMTSLNEKPGRTEALKYYRRAAEYYCLNIRQYERVLSIDGDDGEFHVTTSKAEYFARKIVLATGYYDVPNMLNVPGEELDKVIHYYKEPHPYYNHDVLVVGAKNSAAIAALELFWTGARVTLIHRGTGIANAVKYWIKPNIENRIKRGEVKGYFHSHLIAIHPKYVEIQTPEGPKKLANDFVFAMTGYRPDLEFLASLGIRLDAKSQRPSTNPMTLESDRPGIFLAGVIVAGMHTNEIFIENGRFHGKQIADAIAETIT
;
A
#
# COMPACT_ATOMS: atom_id res chain seq x y z
N MET A 1 -3.77 -13.80 29.47
CA MET A 1 -4.08 -13.03 28.25
C MET A 1 -3.79 -11.57 28.55
N GLU A 2 -3.04 -10.86 27.68
CA GLU A 2 -2.72 -9.44 27.91
C GLU A 2 -3.96 -8.58 27.59
N GLN A 3 -4.13 -7.49 28.35
CA GLN A 3 -5.24 -6.54 28.18
C GLN A 3 -4.70 -5.14 27.80
N PHE A 4 -5.35 -4.52 26.85
CA PHE A 4 -5.00 -3.19 26.36
C PHE A 4 -6.24 -2.29 26.29
N ASP A 5 -6.06 -1.00 26.44
CA ASP A 5 -7.11 -0.04 26.14
C ASP A 5 -7.38 -0.02 24.63
N VAL A 6 -6.30 -0.05 23.83
CA VAL A 6 -6.42 -0.02 22.37
C VAL A 6 -5.45 -1.00 21.71
N VAL A 7 -5.97 -1.81 20.79
CA VAL A 7 -5.17 -2.57 19.82
C VAL A 7 -5.19 -1.84 18.49
N VAL A 8 -4.01 -1.50 17.97
CA VAL A 8 -3.84 -0.94 16.62
C VAL A 8 -3.38 -2.06 15.69
N VAL A 9 -4.12 -2.33 14.63
CA VAL A 9 -3.80 -3.35 13.62
C VAL A 9 -3.05 -2.70 12.46
N GLY A 10 -1.74 -2.95 12.42
CA GLY A 10 -0.79 -2.39 11.47
C GLY A 10 0.14 -1.34 12.08
N ALA A 11 1.44 -1.46 11.81
CA ALA A 11 2.47 -0.51 12.19
C ALA A 11 3.09 0.20 10.98
N GLY A 12 2.25 0.54 9.99
CA GLY A 12 2.57 1.49 8.93
C GLY A 12 2.64 2.93 9.46
N PRO A 13 2.99 3.92 8.63
CA PRO A 13 3.10 5.32 9.08
C PRO A 13 1.87 5.83 9.83
N THR A 14 0.66 5.53 9.33
CA THR A 14 -0.59 5.94 9.98
C THR A 14 -0.84 5.18 11.29
N GLY A 15 -0.56 3.86 11.32
CA GLY A 15 -0.68 3.08 12.56
C GLY A 15 0.28 3.56 13.64
N LEU A 16 1.52 3.90 13.28
CA LEU A 16 2.48 4.53 14.20
C LEU A 16 1.98 5.88 14.71
N ALA A 17 1.41 6.71 13.82
CA ALA A 17 0.81 7.98 14.23
C ALA A 17 -0.34 7.78 15.24
N CYS A 18 -1.20 6.80 15.01
CA CYS A 18 -2.26 6.42 15.96
C CYS A 18 -1.65 5.97 17.30
N GLY A 19 -0.66 5.07 17.28
CA GLY A 19 -0.01 4.59 18.49
C GLY A 19 0.67 5.69 19.31
N ILE A 20 1.28 6.67 18.65
CA ILE A 20 1.89 7.85 19.30
C ILE A 20 0.81 8.67 20.01
N GLU A 21 -0.24 9.03 19.29
CA GLU A 21 -1.31 9.91 19.82
C GLU A 21 -2.09 9.24 20.97
N LEU A 22 -2.35 7.94 20.86
CA LEU A 22 -2.99 7.16 21.93
C LEU A 22 -2.11 7.11 23.18
N LYS A 23 -0.82 6.84 23.02
CA LYS A 23 0.14 6.81 24.13
C LYS A 23 0.32 8.15 24.81
N GLN A 24 0.33 9.25 24.04
CA GLN A 24 0.40 10.62 24.60
C GLN A 24 -0.82 10.97 25.47
N ARG A 25 -1.96 10.31 25.26
CA ARG A 25 -3.17 10.41 26.10
C ARG A 25 -3.19 9.41 27.26
N GLY A 26 -2.09 8.69 27.49
CA GLY A 26 -1.94 7.74 28.59
C GLY A 26 -2.62 6.39 28.39
N LEU A 27 -3.10 6.08 27.19
CA LEU A 27 -3.77 4.82 26.90
C LEU A 27 -2.77 3.66 26.72
N ASN A 28 -3.04 2.55 27.38
CA ASN A 28 -2.27 1.31 27.23
C ASN A 28 -2.53 0.69 25.85
N THR A 29 -1.57 0.87 24.94
CA THR A 29 -1.74 0.55 23.51
C THR A 29 -0.70 -0.43 23.02
N VAL A 30 -1.12 -1.42 22.20
CA VAL A 30 -0.24 -2.29 21.43
C VAL A 30 -0.52 -2.16 19.94
N LEU A 31 0.53 -2.16 19.13
CA LEU A 31 0.44 -2.24 17.68
C LEU A 31 0.80 -3.66 17.24
N ILE A 32 -0.07 -4.29 16.44
CA ILE A 32 0.16 -5.64 15.92
C ILE A 32 0.44 -5.54 14.42
N GLU A 33 1.63 -5.96 14.01
CA GLU A 33 2.13 -5.85 12.64
C GLU A 33 2.50 -7.22 12.07
N LYS A 34 1.91 -7.61 10.95
CA LYS A 34 2.15 -8.92 10.31
C LYS A 34 3.56 -9.09 9.75
N GLY A 35 4.23 -7.98 9.45
CA GLY A 35 5.60 -7.96 8.96
C GLY A 35 6.53 -7.16 9.88
N CYS A 36 7.46 -6.44 9.32
CA CYS A 36 8.32 -5.51 10.07
C CYS A 36 7.63 -4.13 10.22
N VAL A 37 8.15 -3.30 11.10
CA VAL A 37 7.71 -1.89 11.22
C VAL A 37 7.75 -1.23 9.84
N VAL A 38 6.66 -0.56 9.46
CA VAL A 38 6.41 0.04 8.14
C VAL A 38 6.59 -0.92 6.98
N ASN A 39 6.04 -2.13 7.12
CA ASN A 39 6.21 -3.23 6.17
C ASN A 39 5.86 -2.87 4.71
N SER A 40 4.86 -2.04 4.48
CA SER A 40 4.51 -1.57 3.12
C SER A 40 5.67 -0.76 2.51
N LEU A 41 6.30 0.16 3.27
CA LEU A 41 7.46 0.92 2.81
C LEU A 41 8.68 0.03 2.58
N TYR A 42 8.88 -0.99 3.44
CA TYR A 42 9.93 -2.01 3.22
C TYR A 42 9.72 -2.76 1.90
N ASN A 43 8.49 -2.95 1.48
CA ASN A 43 8.14 -3.64 0.25
C ASN A 43 8.09 -2.73 -0.99
N TYR A 44 8.22 -1.42 -0.87
CA TYR A 44 8.34 -0.50 -2.00
C TYR A 44 9.65 -0.72 -2.78
N PRO A 45 9.76 -0.21 -4.02
CA PRO A 45 10.98 -0.31 -4.82
C PRO A 45 12.21 0.21 -4.07
N THR A 46 13.35 -0.48 -4.22
CA THR A 46 14.58 -0.24 -3.46
C THR A 46 15.05 1.23 -3.58
N HIS A 47 14.98 1.79 -4.77
CA HIS A 47 15.44 3.15 -5.09
C HIS A 47 14.30 4.18 -5.14
N MET A 48 13.15 3.84 -4.57
CA MET A 48 12.00 4.75 -4.55
C MET A 48 12.35 6.07 -3.85
N VAL A 49 11.93 7.16 -4.48
CA VAL A 49 11.90 8.52 -3.92
C VAL A 49 10.44 8.93 -3.75
N PHE A 50 10.10 9.48 -2.60
CA PHE A 50 8.75 9.99 -2.33
C PHE A 50 8.41 11.16 -3.26
N PHE A 51 7.13 11.38 -3.48
CA PHE A 51 6.69 12.51 -4.31
C PHE A 51 6.53 13.81 -3.52
N THR A 52 6.74 13.75 -2.21
CA THR A 52 6.54 14.83 -1.25
C THR A 52 7.81 15.13 -0.45
N THR A 53 7.81 16.24 0.28
CA THR A 53 8.92 16.67 1.13
C THR A 53 8.90 15.95 2.49
N PRO A 54 10.02 15.94 3.25
CA PRO A 54 10.11 15.26 4.53
C PRO A 54 9.05 15.71 5.55
N GLU A 55 8.78 17.01 5.62
CA GLU A 55 7.86 17.62 6.59
C GLU A 55 6.43 17.07 6.49
N LEU A 56 6.03 16.68 5.26
CA LEU A 56 4.72 16.10 5.03
C LEU A 56 4.63 14.61 5.41
N LEU A 57 5.76 13.96 5.66
CA LEU A 57 5.84 12.58 6.12
C LEU A 57 6.00 12.43 7.64
N GLU A 58 6.20 13.55 8.36
CA GLU A 58 6.39 13.58 9.80
C GLU A 58 5.18 13.08 10.58
N ILE A 59 5.45 12.35 11.68
CA ILE A 59 4.45 11.88 12.64
C ILE A 59 4.84 12.25 14.06
N GLY A 60 3.86 12.47 14.93
CA GLY A 60 4.05 12.74 16.34
C GLY A 60 4.83 14.02 16.66
N GLY A 61 5.04 14.91 15.70
CA GLY A 61 5.87 16.11 15.89
C GLY A 61 7.39 15.85 15.87
N LEU A 62 7.83 14.64 15.51
CA LEU A 62 9.25 14.34 15.34
C LEU A 62 9.71 14.80 13.96
N PRO A 63 10.71 15.73 13.87
CA PRO A 63 11.20 16.21 12.58
C PRO A 63 11.85 15.09 11.74
N MET A 64 11.58 15.10 10.43
CA MET A 64 12.24 14.24 9.46
C MET A 64 13.26 15.04 8.64
N THR A 65 14.52 14.64 8.69
CA THR A 65 15.57 15.22 7.86
C THR A 65 15.89 14.32 6.68
N SER A 66 16.20 14.91 5.54
CA SER A 66 16.62 14.21 4.31
C SER A 66 17.78 14.93 3.66
N LEU A 67 18.62 14.20 2.94
CA LEU A 67 19.72 14.76 2.16
C LEU A 67 19.21 15.50 0.92
N ASN A 68 18.05 15.11 0.41
CA ASN A 68 17.44 15.68 -0.79
C ASN A 68 16.10 16.33 -0.45
N GLU A 69 15.60 17.18 -1.33
CA GLU A 69 14.25 17.79 -1.22
C GLU A 69 13.15 16.73 -0.98
N LYS A 70 13.31 15.56 -1.58
CA LYS A 70 12.37 14.43 -1.46
C LYS A 70 13.10 13.23 -0.89
N PRO A 71 12.63 12.69 0.24
CA PRO A 71 13.30 11.57 0.90
C PRO A 71 13.19 10.27 0.10
N GLY A 72 14.21 9.44 0.21
CA GLY A 72 14.20 8.09 -0.33
C GLY A 72 13.56 7.09 0.64
N ARG A 73 13.25 5.89 0.11
CA ARG A 73 12.71 4.76 0.90
C ARG A 73 13.56 4.47 2.14
N THR A 74 14.88 4.44 2.02
CA THR A 74 15.79 4.12 3.13
C THR A 74 15.72 5.17 4.25
N GLU A 75 15.60 6.45 3.91
CA GLU A 75 15.44 7.53 4.89
C GLU A 75 14.11 7.40 5.63
N ALA A 76 13.01 7.11 4.92
CA ALA A 76 11.72 6.88 5.53
C ALA A 76 11.70 5.67 6.48
N LEU A 77 12.33 4.55 6.08
CA LEU A 77 12.46 3.37 6.95
C LEU A 77 13.21 3.70 8.26
N LYS A 78 14.30 4.46 8.17
CA LYS A 78 15.05 4.91 9.34
C LYS A 78 14.22 5.85 10.22
N TYR A 79 13.53 6.80 9.61
CA TYR A 79 12.70 7.78 10.31
C TYR A 79 11.58 7.12 11.10
N TYR A 80 10.74 6.28 10.47
CA TYR A 80 9.61 5.65 11.16
C TYR A 80 10.04 4.66 12.24
N ARG A 81 11.14 3.93 12.04
CA ARG A 81 11.73 3.11 13.10
C ARG A 81 12.20 3.98 14.27
N ARG A 82 12.86 5.11 14.00
CA ARG A 82 13.29 6.04 15.04
C ARG A 82 12.10 6.66 15.77
N ALA A 83 11.02 6.98 15.08
CA ALA A 83 9.79 7.45 15.71
C ALA A 83 9.20 6.40 16.67
N ALA A 84 9.14 5.14 16.24
CA ALA A 84 8.67 4.04 17.09
C ALA A 84 9.54 3.87 18.35
N GLU A 85 10.87 3.96 18.23
CA GLU A 85 11.82 3.92 19.34
C GLU A 85 11.66 5.13 20.27
N TYR A 86 11.63 6.35 19.71
CA TYR A 86 11.54 7.60 20.47
C TYR A 86 10.30 7.66 21.37
N TYR A 87 9.16 7.21 20.83
CA TYR A 87 7.91 7.14 21.59
C TYR A 87 7.77 5.82 22.38
N CYS A 88 8.75 4.92 22.38
CA CYS A 88 8.71 3.62 23.05
C CYS A 88 7.39 2.89 22.77
N LEU A 89 7.00 2.76 21.50
CA LEU A 89 5.76 2.09 21.11
C LEU A 89 5.86 0.58 21.35
N ASN A 90 4.81 -0.01 21.92
CA ASN A 90 4.71 -1.47 22.09
C ASN A 90 4.25 -2.08 20.76
N ILE A 91 5.17 -2.67 20.00
CA ILE A 91 4.90 -3.22 18.65
C ILE A 91 5.21 -4.72 18.64
N ARG A 92 4.20 -5.52 18.29
CA ARG A 92 4.32 -6.96 18.04
C ARG A 92 4.53 -7.18 16.54
N GLN A 93 5.76 -7.45 16.15
CA GLN A 93 6.14 -7.67 14.74
C GLN A 93 6.01 -9.14 14.34
N TYR A 94 5.80 -9.38 13.03
CA TYR A 94 5.61 -10.71 12.45
C TYR A 94 4.44 -11.46 13.10
N GLU A 95 3.40 -10.71 13.47
CA GLU A 95 2.20 -11.20 14.12
C GLU A 95 0.97 -10.69 13.37
N ARG A 96 0.21 -11.59 12.78
CA ARG A 96 -0.97 -11.27 11.98
C ARG A 96 -2.23 -11.37 12.84
N VAL A 97 -3.06 -10.34 12.84
CA VAL A 97 -4.43 -10.41 13.35
C VAL A 97 -5.25 -11.29 12.41
N LEU A 98 -5.94 -12.28 12.96
CA LEU A 98 -6.75 -13.26 12.24
C LEU A 98 -8.25 -12.97 12.39
N SER A 99 -8.71 -12.68 13.62
CA SER A 99 -10.08 -12.28 13.91
C SER A 99 -10.16 -11.26 15.03
N ILE A 100 -11.27 -10.54 15.08
CA ILE A 100 -11.65 -9.61 16.15
C ILE A 100 -13.12 -9.87 16.47
N ASP A 101 -13.36 -10.47 17.61
CA ASP A 101 -14.67 -10.88 18.09
C ASP A 101 -15.09 -9.99 19.27
N GLY A 102 -16.37 -10.04 19.70
CA GLY A 102 -16.90 -9.24 20.81
C GLY A 102 -17.44 -7.88 20.37
N ASP A 103 -17.75 -7.06 21.36
CA ASP A 103 -18.39 -5.76 21.19
C ASP A 103 -17.55 -4.63 21.81
N ASP A 104 -18.01 -3.40 21.66
CA ASP A 104 -17.35 -2.21 22.19
C ASP A 104 -17.06 -2.33 23.70
N GLY A 105 -15.81 -2.14 24.07
CA GLY A 105 -15.30 -2.31 25.42
C GLY A 105 -14.74 -3.70 25.75
N GLU A 106 -15.08 -4.76 24.99
CA GLU A 106 -14.72 -6.16 25.28
C GLU A 106 -14.32 -6.94 24.03
N PHE A 107 -13.44 -6.40 23.21
CA PHE A 107 -12.94 -7.10 22.03
C PHE A 107 -11.94 -8.19 22.39
N HIS A 108 -12.09 -9.35 21.75
CA HIS A 108 -11.15 -10.46 21.75
C HIS A 108 -10.42 -10.51 20.40
N VAL A 109 -9.11 -10.27 20.42
CA VAL A 109 -8.26 -10.22 19.22
C VAL A 109 -7.44 -11.50 19.14
N THR A 110 -7.70 -12.33 18.15
CA THR A 110 -6.91 -13.54 17.85
C THR A 110 -5.87 -13.23 16.80
N THR A 111 -4.63 -13.62 17.08
CA THR A 111 -3.50 -13.44 16.17
C THR A 111 -2.84 -14.76 15.81
N SER A 112 -1.83 -14.71 14.93
CA SER A 112 -1.01 -15.87 14.57
C SER A 112 -0.09 -16.36 15.71
N LYS A 113 0.03 -15.63 16.82
CA LYS A 113 0.94 -15.96 17.93
C LYS A 113 0.31 -15.94 19.31
N ALA A 114 -0.72 -15.14 19.51
CA ALA A 114 -1.32 -14.91 20.82
C ALA A 114 -2.77 -14.44 20.71
N GLU A 115 -3.40 -14.24 21.86
CA GLU A 115 -4.72 -13.67 22.02
C GLU A 115 -4.66 -12.48 22.98
N TYR A 116 -5.43 -11.44 22.69
CA TYR A 116 -5.47 -10.19 23.45
C TYR A 116 -6.91 -9.76 23.73
N PHE A 117 -7.10 -9.06 24.84
CA PHE A 117 -8.31 -8.28 25.08
C PHE A 117 -8.04 -6.80 24.82
N ALA A 118 -9.01 -6.10 24.22
CA ALA A 118 -8.94 -4.66 23.96
C ALA A 118 -10.29 -4.01 24.16
N ARG A 119 -10.28 -2.78 24.69
CA ARG A 119 -11.51 -1.98 24.81
C ARG A 119 -11.88 -1.33 23.47
N LYS A 120 -10.90 -0.93 22.68
CA LYS A 120 -11.07 -0.29 21.37
C LYS A 120 -10.08 -0.88 20.35
N ILE A 121 -10.46 -0.81 19.08
CA ILE A 121 -9.64 -1.28 17.95
C ILE A 121 -9.42 -0.13 16.97
N VAL A 122 -8.17 0.00 16.48
CA VAL A 122 -7.84 0.88 15.35
C VAL A 122 -7.30 0.04 14.20
N LEU A 123 -7.98 0.02 13.08
CA LEU A 123 -7.52 -0.65 11.86
C LEU A 123 -6.71 0.32 11.01
N ALA A 124 -5.41 0.03 10.82
CA ALA A 124 -4.48 0.81 10.00
C ALA A 124 -3.73 -0.11 9.01
N THR A 125 -4.46 -1.07 8.42
CA THR A 125 -3.90 -2.18 7.63
C THR A 125 -3.33 -1.77 6.27
N GLY A 126 -3.65 -0.56 5.77
CA GLY A 126 -3.14 -0.08 4.49
C GLY A 126 -3.77 -0.76 3.27
N TYR A 127 -3.08 -0.71 2.13
CA TYR A 127 -3.60 -1.25 0.86
C TYR A 127 -2.57 -2.01 0.02
N TYR A 128 -1.31 -2.00 0.41
CA TYR A 128 -0.21 -2.49 -0.42
C TYR A 128 -0.09 -4.01 -0.45
N ASP A 129 -0.81 -4.71 0.41
CA ASP A 129 -0.67 -6.16 0.58
C ASP A 129 -1.52 -7.00 -0.39
N VAL A 130 -2.54 -6.40 -1.03
CA VAL A 130 -3.43 -7.10 -1.95
C VAL A 130 -3.30 -6.50 -3.35
N PRO A 131 -2.55 -7.13 -4.25
CA PRO A 131 -2.44 -6.67 -5.63
C PRO A 131 -3.76 -6.88 -6.39
N ASN A 132 -4.04 -5.99 -7.33
CA ASN A 132 -5.11 -6.23 -8.29
C ASN A 132 -4.63 -7.28 -9.30
N MET A 133 -5.22 -8.47 -9.26
CA MET A 133 -4.85 -9.58 -10.13
C MET A 133 -5.22 -9.30 -11.59
N LEU A 134 -4.46 -9.87 -12.51
CA LEU A 134 -4.73 -9.83 -13.95
C LEU A 134 -5.88 -10.76 -14.33
N ASN A 135 -6.05 -11.84 -13.57
CA ASN A 135 -7.03 -12.89 -13.77
C ASN A 135 -6.91 -13.53 -15.18
N VAL A 136 -5.69 -13.85 -15.58
CA VAL A 136 -5.38 -14.53 -16.84
C VAL A 136 -4.64 -15.83 -16.59
N PRO A 137 -4.79 -16.84 -17.46
CA PRO A 137 -4.02 -18.09 -17.39
C PRO A 137 -2.51 -17.82 -17.35
N GLY A 138 -1.80 -18.47 -16.44
CA GLY A 138 -0.35 -18.34 -16.25
C GLY A 138 0.07 -17.19 -15.36
N GLU A 139 -0.85 -16.48 -14.71
CA GLU A 139 -0.51 -15.42 -13.74
C GLU A 139 0.23 -15.97 -12.52
N GLU A 140 0.05 -17.25 -12.21
CA GLU A 140 0.72 -17.97 -11.10
C GLU A 140 2.19 -18.34 -11.38
N LEU A 141 2.69 -18.14 -12.60
CA LEU A 141 4.08 -18.44 -12.95
C LEU A 141 5.06 -17.53 -12.20
N ASP A 142 6.19 -18.08 -11.74
CA ASP A 142 7.23 -17.36 -11.00
C ASP A 142 7.81 -16.13 -11.72
N LYS A 143 7.65 -16.06 -13.04
CA LYS A 143 8.04 -14.91 -13.85
C LYS A 143 7.10 -13.70 -13.72
N VAL A 144 5.95 -13.85 -13.05
CA VAL A 144 4.96 -12.77 -12.86
C VAL A 144 5.22 -12.05 -11.54
N ILE A 145 5.42 -10.75 -11.62
CA ILE A 145 5.88 -9.93 -10.50
C ILE A 145 4.85 -8.83 -10.26
N HIS A 146 4.18 -8.90 -9.11
CA HIS A 146 3.25 -7.86 -8.65
C HIS A 146 3.95 -6.76 -7.84
N TYR A 147 5.11 -7.05 -7.24
CA TYR A 147 5.89 -6.14 -6.40
C TYR A 147 7.24 -5.86 -7.03
N TYR A 148 7.31 -4.82 -7.83
CA TYR A 148 8.56 -4.37 -8.43
C TYR A 148 9.54 -3.91 -7.33
N LYS A 149 10.78 -4.37 -7.39
CA LYS A 149 11.84 -4.04 -6.43
C LYS A 149 12.93 -3.17 -7.04
N GLU A 150 13.60 -3.67 -8.06
CA GLU A 150 14.73 -3.02 -8.72
C GLU A 150 14.95 -3.59 -10.12
N PRO A 151 15.63 -2.87 -11.02
CA PRO A 151 15.73 -3.29 -12.41
C PRO A 151 16.90 -4.23 -12.71
N HIS A 152 17.94 -4.29 -11.85
CA HIS A 152 19.21 -4.96 -12.15
C HIS A 152 19.08 -6.43 -12.61
N PRO A 153 18.24 -7.28 -11.98
CA PRO A 153 18.10 -8.68 -12.39
C PRO A 153 17.57 -8.90 -13.82
N TYR A 154 17.02 -7.87 -14.44
CA TYR A 154 16.31 -7.95 -15.72
C TYR A 154 17.12 -7.40 -16.90
N TYR A 155 18.41 -7.12 -16.69
CA TYR A 155 19.33 -6.72 -17.76
C TYR A 155 19.30 -7.74 -18.90
N ASN A 156 19.15 -7.24 -20.15
CA ASN A 156 19.11 -8.05 -21.39
C ASN A 156 17.98 -9.11 -21.45
N HIS A 157 16.88 -8.91 -20.69
CA HIS A 157 15.68 -9.76 -20.76
C HIS A 157 14.53 -9.09 -21.51
N ASP A 158 13.62 -9.89 -22.05
CA ASP A 158 12.35 -9.44 -22.62
C ASP A 158 11.31 -9.30 -21.50
N VAL A 159 10.93 -8.06 -21.19
CA VAL A 159 10.03 -7.77 -20.07
C VAL A 159 8.73 -7.12 -20.54
N LEU A 160 7.61 -7.55 -19.97
CA LEU A 160 6.30 -6.94 -20.17
C LEU A 160 5.90 -6.17 -18.91
N VAL A 161 5.56 -4.89 -19.04
CA VAL A 161 4.96 -4.08 -17.99
C VAL A 161 3.49 -3.88 -18.30
N VAL A 162 2.61 -4.35 -17.41
CA VAL A 162 1.15 -4.20 -17.51
C VAL A 162 0.68 -3.03 -16.65
N GLY A 163 0.19 -1.98 -17.27
CA GLY A 163 -0.28 -0.76 -16.59
C GLY A 163 0.20 0.51 -17.26
N ALA A 164 -0.33 1.66 -16.84
CA ALA A 164 0.05 2.97 -17.40
C ALA A 164 -0.01 4.12 -16.38
N LYS A 165 -0.04 3.82 -15.07
CA LYS A 165 0.07 4.80 -13.99
C LYS A 165 1.53 4.94 -13.52
N ASN A 166 1.76 5.69 -12.42
CA ASN A 166 3.11 6.01 -11.93
C ASN A 166 4.01 4.78 -11.78
N SER A 167 3.56 3.72 -11.09
CA SER A 167 4.39 2.52 -10.85
C SER A 167 4.81 1.84 -12.16
N ALA A 168 3.88 1.72 -13.13
CA ALA A 168 4.18 1.12 -14.43
C ALA A 168 5.16 1.98 -15.23
N ALA A 169 4.97 3.31 -15.27
CA ALA A 169 5.85 4.23 -15.98
C ALA A 169 7.27 4.24 -15.40
N ILE A 170 7.39 4.27 -14.06
CA ILE A 170 8.68 4.23 -13.37
C ILE A 170 9.38 2.90 -13.62
N ALA A 171 8.70 1.77 -13.39
CA ALA A 171 9.28 0.44 -13.62
C ALA A 171 9.75 0.27 -15.08
N ALA A 172 8.93 0.70 -16.06
CA ALA A 172 9.30 0.63 -17.48
C ALA A 172 10.54 1.46 -17.80
N LEU A 173 10.67 2.67 -17.24
CA LEU A 173 11.84 3.52 -17.42
C LEU A 173 13.10 2.93 -16.77
N GLU A 174 13.01 2.50 -15.52
CA GLU A 174 14.16 1.91 -14.82
C GLU A 174 14.66 0.64 -15.50
N LEU A 175 13.74 -0.25 -15.92
CA LEU A 175 14.05 -1.45 -16.69
C LEU A 175 14.72 -1.11 -18.03
N PHE A 176 14.19 -0.12 -18.75
CA PHE A 176 14.77 0.36 -20.00
C PHE A 176 16.20 0.90 -19.81
N TRP A 177 16.42 1.76 -18.82
CA TRP A 177 17.75 2.32 -18.55
C TRP A 177 18.78 1.29 -18.10
N THR A 178 18.31 0.20 -17.51
CA THR A 178 19.17 -0.94 -17.14
C THR A 178 19.44 -1.88 -18.32
N GLY A 179 18.82 -1.67 -19.48
CA GLY A 179 19.08 -2.44 -20.69
C GLY A 179 18.15 -3.64 -20.91
N ALA A 180 17.01 -3.66 -20.23
CA ALA A 180 15.94 -4.62 -20.57
C ALA A 180 15.23 -4.20 -21.88
N ARG A 181 14.71 -5.18 -22.64
CA ARG A 181 13.84 -4.94 -23.78
C ARG A 181 12.40 -4.82 -23.31
N VAL A 182 11.96 -3.58 -23.10
CA VAL A 182 10.67 -3.30 -22.43
C VAL A 182 9.52 -3.21 -23.44
N THR A 183 8.47 -3.95 -23.13
CA THR A 183 7.13 -3.80 -23.73
C THR A 183 6.17 -3.31 -22.66
N LEU A 184 5.38 -2.25 -22.91
CA LEU A 184 4.34 -1.74 -22.03
C LEU A 184 2.99 -1.98 -22.68
N ILE A 185 2.05 -2.59 -21.94
CA ILE A 185 0.68 -2.83 -22.38
C ILE A 185 -0.33 -2.13 -21.47
N HIS A 186 -1.33 -1.52 -22.10
CA HIS A 186 -2.44 -0.88 -21.36
C HIS A 186 -3.75 -0.95 -22.15
N ARG A 187 -4.85 -1.21 -21.41
CA ARG A 187 -6.21 -1.26 -21.97
C ARG A 187 -6.76 0.11 -22.41
N GLY A 188 -6.23 1.20 -21.88
CA GLY A 188 -6.61 2.57 -22.24
C GLY A 188 -5.81 3.14 -23.41
N THR A 189 -6.02 4.42 -23.69
CA THR A 189 -5.52 5.13 -24.87
C THR A 189 -4.03 5.49 -24.82
N GLY A 190 -3.41 5.49 -23.63
CA GLY A 190 -2.03 5.96 -23.45
C GLY A 190 -1.61 5.99 -21.99
N ILE A 191 -0.50 6.64 -21.72
CA ILE A 191 0.00 6.88 -20.36
C ILE A 191 -0.99 7.77 -19.61
N ALA A 192 -1.40 7.36 -18.40
CA ALA A 192 -2.43 8.04 -17.63
C ALA A 192 -2.05 9.51 -17.31
N ASN A 193 -3.03 10.39 -17.31
CA ASN A 193 -2.82 11.82 -16.99
C ASN A 193 -2.37 12.04 -15.54
N ALA A 194 -2.67 11.09 -14.64
CA ALA A 194 -2.24 11.12 -13.24
C ALA A 194 -0.75 10.78 -13.05
N VAL A 195 -0.01 10.37 -14.10
CA VAL A 195 1.44 10.19 -14.03
C VAL A 195 2.09 11.54 -13.82
N LYS A 196 3.04 11.61 -12.87
CA LYS A 196 3.72 12.84 -12.49
C LYS A 196 4.36 13.53 -13.71
N TYR A 197 4.23 14.84 -13.78
CA TYR A 197 4.64 15.66 -14.93
C TYR A 197 6.13 15.53 -15.29
N TRP A 198 6.99 15.16 -14.35
CA TRP A 198 8.42 14.91 -14.61
C TRP A 198 8.72 13.48 -15.08
N ILE A 199 7.77 12.55 -14.97
CA ILE A 199 7.89 11.14 -15.41
C ILE A 199 7.24 10.96 -16.79
N LYS A 200 6.02 11.48 -16.96
CA LYS A 200 5.19 11.26 -18.14
C LYS A 200 5.87 11.57 -19.47
N PRO A 201 6.51 12.74 -19.66
CA PRO A 201 7.18 13.05 -20.93
C PRO A 201 8.31 12.07 -21.27
N ASN A 202 8.98 11.54 -20.26
CA ASN A 202 10.09 10.63 -20.46
C ASN A 202 9.63 9.29 -21.04
N ILE A 203 8.63 8.64 -20.42
CA ILE A 203 8.10 7.37 -20.92
C ILE A 203 7.42 7.54 -22.29
N GLU A 204 6.67 8.63 -22.52
CA GLU A 204 6.02 8.91 -23.80
C GLU A 204 7.06 9.09 -24.93
N ASN A 205 8.17 9.80 -24.66
CA ASN A 205 9.25 9.98 -25.62
C ASN A 205 9.94 8.63 -25.97
N ARG A 206 10.16 7.73 -24.99
CA ARG A 206 10.73 6.39 -25.25
C ARG A 206 9.80 5.54 -26.11
N ILE A 207 8.49 5.63 -25.85
CA ILE A 207 7.49 4.92 -26.67
C ILE A 207 7.48 5.50 -28.11
N LYS A 208 7.44 6.84 -28.24
CA LYS A 208 7.46 7.51 -29.56
C LYS A 208 8.68 7.16 -30.40
N ARG A 209 9.85 6.97 -29.76
CA ARG A 209 11.10 6.60 -30.43
C ARG A 209 11.23 5.08 -30.69
N GLY A 210 10.26 4.27 -30.22
CA GLY A 210 10.31 2.81 -30.34
C GLY A 210 11.33 2.14 -29.40
N GLU A 211 11.90 2.88 -28.46
CA GLU A 211 12.85 2.37 -27.45
C GLU A 211 12.14 1.55 -26.38
N VAL A 212 10.90 1.87 -26.08
CA VAL A 212 9.93 1.06 -25.32
C VAL A 212 8.76 0.75 -26.25
N LYS A 213 8.43 -0.53 -26.43
CA LYS A 213 7.28 -0.93 -27.25
C LYS A 213 5.98 -0.69 -26.49
N GLY A 214 5.10 0.21 -26.97
CA GLY A 214 3.82 0.52 -26.34
C GLY A 214 2.66 -0.12 -27.09
N TYR A 215 1.83 -0.92 -26.38
CA TYR A 215 0.56 -1.44 -26.87
C TYR A 215 -0.58 -0.86 -26.05
N PHE A 216 -1.33 0.06 -26.64
CA PHE A 216 -2.53 0.67 -26.07
C PHE A 216 -3.79 0.04 -26.64
N HIS A 217 -4.95 0.28 -25.99
CA HIS A 217 -6.19 -0.44 -26.29
C HIS A 217 -6.00 -1.96 -26.32
N SER A 218 -5.07 -2.46 -25.53
CA SER A 218 -4.60 -3.83 -25.56
C SER A 218 -4.61 -4.44 -24.17
N HIS A 219 -4.82 -5.75 -24.09
CA HIS A 219 -4.81 -6.46 -22.81
C HIS A 219 -4.12 -7.83 -22.96
N LEU A 220 -3.66 -8.32 -21.83
CA LEU A 220 -3.04 -9.64 -21.72
C LEU A 220 -4.13 -10.72 -21.79
N ILE A 221 -3.89 -11.76 -22.56
CA ILE A 221 -4.80 -12.92 -22.70
C ILE A 221 -4.28 -14.08 -21.87
N ALA A 222 -2.99 -14.41 -21.99
CA ALA A 222 -2.36 -15.52 -21.31
C ALA A 222 -0.86 -15.31 -21.15
N ILE A 223 -0.29 -15.93 -20.14
CA ILE A 223 1.15 -15.94 -19.85
C ILE A 223 1.67 -17.38 -19.99
N HIS A 224 2.72 -17.56 -20.76
CA HIS A 224 3.38 -18.84 -20.96
C HIS A 224 4.86 -18.75 -20.53
N PRO A 225 5.55 -19.86 -20.31
CA PRO A 225 6.94 -19.84 -19.82
C PRO A 225 7.90 -18.97 -20.63
N LYS A 226 7.74 -18.89 -21.95
CA LYS A 226 8.67 -18.17 -22.87
C LYS A 226 8.03 -17.05 -23.68
N TYR A 227 6.73 -16.85 -23.59
CA TYR A 227 6.02 -15.80 -24.32
C TYR A 227 4.75 -15.38 -23.58
N VAL A 228 4.16 -14.31 -24.03
CA VAL A 228 2.82 -13.86 -23.61
C VAL A 228 1.92 -13.69 -24.82
N GLU A 229 0.62 -13.87 -24.63
CA GLU A 229 -0.41 -13.59 -25.63
C GLU A 229 -1.15 -12.33 -25.25
N ILE A 230 -1.23 -11.38 -26.18
CA ILE A 230 -1.94 -10.12 -25.99
C ILE A 230 -2.99 -9.94 -27.06
N GLN A 231 -4.11 -9.31 -26.72
CA GLN A 231 -5.08 -8.80 -27.67
C GLN A 231 -4.77 -7.35 -27.97
N THR A 232 -4.61 -7.02 -29.24
CA THR A 232 -4.43 -5.65 -29.73
C THR A 232 -5.58 -5.27 -30.66
N PRO A 233 -5.75 -4.00 -31.05
CA PRO A 233 -6.75 -3.59 -32.05
C PRO A 233 -6.58 -4.29 -33.42
N GLU A 234 -5.35 -4.65 -33.77
CA GLU A 234 -5.05 -5.37 -35.02
C GLU A 234 -5.22 -6.88 -34.88
N GLY A 235 -5.57 -7.41 -33.72
CA GLY A 235 -5.73 -8.84 -33.43
C GLY A 235 -4.77 -9.38 -32.38
N PRO A 236 -4.82 -10.69 -32.11
CA PRO A 236 -3.95 -11.33 -31.13
C PRO A 236 -2.49 -11.37 -31.61
N LYS A 237 -1.58 -11.16 -30.65
CA LYS A 237 -0.11 -11.24 -30.90
C LYS A 237 0.56 -12.09 -29.83
N LYS A 238 1.59 -12.83 -30.24
CA LYS A 238 2.52 -13.51 -29.35
C LYS A 238 3.81 -12.71 -29.25
N LEU A 239 4.26 -12.45 -28.03
CA LEU A 239 5.48 -11.71 -27.75
C LEU A 239 6.42 -12.57 -26.92
N ALA A 240 7.68 -12.72 -27.33
CA ALA A 240 8.71 -13.32 -26.50
C ALA A 240 8.78 -12.60 -25.16
N ASN A 241 8.90 -13.33 -24.08
CA ASN A 241 8.82 -12.75 -22.75
C ASN A 241 9.49 -13.62 -21.68
N ASP A 242 10.38 -13.02 -20.92
CA ASP A 242 11.04 -13.64 -19.76
C ASP A 242 10.36 -13.28 -18.45
N PHE A 243 9.88 -12.02 -18.29
CA PHE A 243 9.24 -11.54 -17.05
C PHE A 243 8.02 -10.65 -17.33
N VAL A 244 7.02 -10.73 -16.44
CA VAL A 244 5.82 -9.91 -16.48
C VAL A 244 5.71 -9.09 -15.19
N PHE A 245 5.68 -7.77 -15.31
CA PHE A 245 5.44 -6.85 -14.20
C PHE A 245 3.99 -6.41 -14.22
N ALA A 246 3.17 -6.97 -13.33
CA ALA A 246 1.76 -6.66 -13.19
C ALA A 246 1.57 -5.39 -12.33
N MET A 247 1.83 -4.22 -12.93
CA MET A 247 1.73 -2.91 -12.27
C MET A 247 0.29 -2.38 -12.29
N THR A 248 -0.63 -3.22 -11.88
CA THR A 248 -2.09 -3.02 -11.90
C THR A 248 -2.62 -2.24 -10.69
N GLY A 249 -1.74 -1.97 -9.72
CA GLY A 249 -2.07 -1.32 -8.45
C GLY A 249 -2.50 -2.31 -7.37
N TYR A 250 -2.89 -1.77 -6.22
CA TYR A 250 -3.21 -2.52 -5.01
C TYR A 250 -4.52 -2.03 -4.43
N ARG A 251 -5.13 -2.83 -3.56
CA ARG A 251 -6.38 -2.52 -2.85
C ARG A 251 -6.27 -2.86 -1.37
N PRO A 252 -7.07 -2.21 -0.50
CA PRO A 252 -7.23 -2.66 0.88
C PRO A 252 -7.73 -4.11 0.94
N ASP A 253 -7.46 -4.77 2.05
CA ASP A 253 -8.06 -6.07 2.36
C ASP A 253 -9.54 -5.86 2.78
N LEU A 254 -10.39 -5.75 1.77
CA LEU A 254 -11.82 -5.50 1.97
C LEU A 254 -12.54 -6.71 2.55
N GLU A 255 -12.04 -7.90 2.29
CA GLU A 255 -12.58 -9.16 2.83
C GLU A 255 -12.39 -9.21 4.35
N PHE A 256 -11.22 -8.77 4.83
CA PHE A 256 -10.96 -8.63 6.26
C PHE A 256 -11.90 -7.60 6.90
N LEU A 257 -12.09 -6.41 6.29
CA LEU A 257 -13.03 -5.41 6.83
C LEU A 257 -14.48 -5.95 6.88
N ALA A 258 -14.92 -6.62 5.82
CA ALA A 258 -16.25 -7.23 5.77
C ALA A 258 -16.42 -8.36 6.80
N SER A 259 -15.39 -9.18 7.04
CA SER A 259 -15.41 -10.24 8.05
C SER A 259 -15.58 -9.71 9.48
N LEU A 260 -15.16 -8.47 9.71
CA LEU A 260 -15.38 -7.76 10.98
C LEU A 260 -16.78 -7.13 11.08
N GLY A 261 -17.67 -7.33 10.11
CA GLY A 261 -19.02 -6.78 10.12
C GLY A 261 -19.11 -5.29 9.71
N ILE A 262 -18.03 -4.70 9.19
CA ILE A 262 -18.02 -3.32 8.72
C ILE A 262 -18.67 -3.26 7.34
N ARG A 263 -19.70 -2.40 7.19
CA ARG A 263 -20.37 -2.23 5.90
C ARG A 263 -19.48 -1.50 4.90
N LEU A 264 -19.45 -2.04 3.68
CA LEU A 264 -18.76 -1.44 2.56
C LEU A 264 -19.78 -0.93 1.53
N ASP A 265 -19.56 0.28 1.01
CA ASP A 265 -20.36 0.82 -0.08
C ASP A 265 -20.25 -0.07 -1.33
N ALA A 266 -21.36 -0.41 -1.94
CA ALA A 266 -21.40 -1.40 -3.02
C ALA A 266 -20.57 -1.01 -4.26
N LYS A 267 -20.36 0.29 -4.52
CA LYS A 267 -19.67 0.79 -5.71
C LYS A 267 -18.22 1.21 -5.41
N SER A 268 -18.03 2.03 -4.41
CA SER A 268 -16.71 2.59 -4.04
C SER A 268 -15.94 1.68 -3.10
N GLN A 269 -16.62 0.69 -2.49
CA GLN A 269 -16.07 -0.17 -1.45
C GLN A 269 -15.50 0.62 -0.26
N ARG A 270 -15.97 1.85 -0.04
CA ARG A 270 -15.62 2.62 1.14
C ARG A 270 -16.30 2.02 2.37
N PRO A 271 -15.54 1.82 3.45
CA PRO A 271 -16.14 1.42 4.71
C PRO A 271 -17.00 2.53 5.28
N SER A 272 -18.11 2.15 5.91
CA SER A 272 -18.98 3.08 6.63
C SER A 272 -18.23 3.65 7.83
N THR A 273 -18.00 4.97 7.86
CA THR A 273 -17.26 5.65 8.93
C THR A 273 -17.91 6.98 9.28
N ASN A 274 -17.85 7.35 10.55
CA ASN A 274 -18.14 8.71 10.98
C ASN A 274 -16.98 9.63 10.57
N PRO A 275 -17.20 10.68 9.77
CA PRO A 275 -16.12 11.53 9.29
C PRO A 275 -15.43 12.35 10.39
N MET A 276 -16.09 12.55 11.55
CA MET A 276 -15.54 13.32 12.67
C MET A 276 -14.70 12.49 13.62
N THR A 277 -14.97 11.19 13.77
CA THR A 277 -14.27 10.30 14.70
C THR A 277 -13.47 9.21 14.01
N LEU A 278 -13.76 8.93 12.74
CA LEU A 278 -13.29 7.77 11.97
C LEU A 278 -13.71 6.42 12.58
N GLU A 279 -14.70 6.41 13.46
CA GLU A 279 -15.33 5.20 13.95
C GLU A 279 -16.17 4.56 12.84
N SER A 280 -16.08 3.25 12.71
CA SER A 280 -16.88 2.49 11.76
C SER A 280 -18.34 2.33 12.26
N ASP A 281 -19.19 1.73 11.45
CA ASP A 281 -20.55 1.34 11.87
C ASP A 281 -20.58 0.13 12.82
N ARG A 282 -19.44 -0.48 13.13
CA ARG A 282 -19.25 -1.38 14.26
C ARG A 282 -18.62 -0.58 15.41
N PRO A 283 -19.40 -0.27 16.49
CA PRO A 283 -18.93 0.56 17.58
C PRO A 283 -17.62 0.07 18.19
N GLY A 284 -16.74 0.99 18.59
CA GLY A 284 -15.45 0.69 19.18
C GLY A 284 -14.34 0.34 18.16
N ILE A 285 -14.66 0.22 16.86
CA ILE A 285 -13.68 -0.02 15.80
C ILE A 285 -13.49 1.22 14.94
N PHE A 286 -12.27 1.74 14.92
CA PHE A 286 -11.86 2.94 14.18
C PHE A 286 -11.01 2.58 12.96
N LEU A 287 -11.10 3.37 11.88
CA LEU A 287 -10.38 3.15 10.64
C LEU A 287 -9.40 4.26 10.35
N ALA A 288 -8.14 3.92 10.10
CA ALA A 288 -7.07 4.90 9.90
C ALA A 288 -6.33 4.71 8.56
N GLY A 289 -6.03 5.82 7.91
CA GLY A 289 -5.26 5.85 6.66
C GLY A 289 -6.08 5.48 5.44
N VAL A 290 -5.40 4.95 4.44
CA VAL A 290 -5.94 4.74 3.08
C VAL A 290 -7.14 3.81 3.03
N ILE A 291 -7.33 2.91 3.99
CA ILE A 291 -8.48 1.99 4.02
C ILE A 291 -9.82 2.74 4.08
N VAL A 292 -9.87 3.94 4.65
CA VAL A 292 -11.07 4.80 4.71
C VAL A 292 -11.55 5.20 3.32
N ALA A 293 -10.65 5.26 2.33
CA ALA A 293 -10.99 5.62 0.96
C ALA A 293 -11.48 4.44 0.09
N GLY A 294 -11.50 3.21 0.62
CA GLY A 294 -11.88 2.01 -0.13
C GLY A 294 -11.02 1.83 -1.38
N MET A 295 -11.64 1.68 -2.55
CA MET A 295 -10.93 1.53 -3.83
C MET A 295 -10.28 2.82 -4.35
N HIS A 296 -10.57 3.99 -3.77
CA HIS A 296 -9.97 5.28 -4.16
C HIS A 296 -8.63 5.52 -3.46
N THR A 297 -7.69 4.59 -3.59
CA THR A 297 -6.39 4.59 -2.90
C THR A 297 -5.47 5.78 -3.22
N ASN A 298 -5.90 6.67 -4.11
CA ASN A 298 -5.22 7.91 -4.47
C ASN A 298 -5.74 9.17 -3.74
N GLU A 299 -6.62 9.02 -2.75
CA GLU A 299 -7.15 10.14 -1.98
C GLU A 299 -6.46 10.30 -0.61
N ILE A 300 -6.05 9.20 0.00
CA ILE A 300 -5.40 9.21 1.32
C ILE A 300 -3.99 8.63 1.19
N PHE A 301 -3.02 9.46 1.56
CA PHE A 301 -1.60 9.15 1.61
C PHE A 301 -1.07 9.36 3.04
N ILE A 302 0.23 9.24 3.26
CA ILE A 302 0.83 9.53 4.56
C ILE A 302 0.59 10.99 4.94
N GLU A 303 0.70 11.91 3.97
CA GLU A 303 0.61 13.36 4.12
C GLU A 303 -0.68 13.83 4.80
N ASN A 304 -1.80 13.18 4.52
CA ASN A 304 -3.10 13.50 5.14
C ASN A 304 -3.56 12.42 6.13
N GLY A 305 -3.26 11.16 5.88
CA GLY A 305 -3.63 10.06 6.77
C GLY A 305 -2.96 10.09 8.14
N ARG A 306 -1.79 10.73 8.26
CA ARG A 306 -1.08 10.90 9.54
C ARG A 306 -1.90 11.65 10.60
N PHE A 307 -2.83 12.50 10.20
CA PHE A 307 -3.70 13.25 11.10
C PHE A 307 -4.86 12.42 11.66
N HIS A 308 -5.16 11.26 11.06
CA HIS A 308 -6.16 10.34 11.60
C HIS A 308 -5.79 9.86 13.01
N GLY A 309 -4.48 9.76 13.31
CA GLY A 309 -4.01 9.40 14.65
C GLY A 309 -4.56 10.30 15.74
N LYS A 310 -4.43 11.63 15.56
CA LYS A 310 -4.96 12.62 16.51
C LYS A 310 -6.48 12.55 16.60
N GLN A 311 -7.17 12.52 15.46
CA GLN A 311 -8.63 12.48 15.38
C GLN A 311 -9.22 11.27 16.11
N ILE A 312 -8.66 10.09 15.88
CA ILE A 312 -9.10 8.83 16.52
C ILE A 312 -8.77 8.84 18.02
N ALA A 313 -7.58 9.30 18.39
CA ALA A 313 -7.16 9.30 19.79
C ALA A 313 -7.98 10.28 20.63
N ASP A 314 -8.39 11.43 20.08
CA ASP A 314 -9.31 12.37 20.74
C ASP A 314 -10.68 11.67 20.96
N ALA A 315 -11.26 11.05 19.94
CA ALA A 315 -12.54 10.36 20.04
C ALA A 315 -12.51 9.18 21.05
N ILE A 316 -11.43 8.40 21.07
CA ILE A 316 -11.29 7.28 22.01
C ILE A 316 -11.14 7.80 23.44
N ALA A 317 -10.34 8.85 23.68
CA ALA A 317 -10.12 9.40 25.01
C ALA A 317 -11.42 9.93 25.65
N GLU A 318 -12.36 10.43 24.86
CA GLU A 318 -13.67 10.89 25.34
C GLU A 318 -14.59 9.73 25.79
N THR A 319 -14.35 8.50 25.29
CA THR A 319 -15.23 7.33 25.53
C THR A 319 -14.63 6.28 26.46
N ILE A 320 -13.31 6.31 26.67
CA ILE A 320 -12.63 5.46 27.65
C ILE A 320 -12.54 6.21 28.99
N THR A 321 -13.54 6.05 29.80
CA THR A 321 -13.53 6.48 31.23
C THR A 321 -13.26 5.30 32.14
#